data_017c80a03550ac72c081916e9b2834a7
#
_entry.id   017c80a03550ac72c081916e9b2834a7
#
_cell.length_a   1.000
_cell.length_b   1.000
_cell.length_c   1.000
_cell.angle_alpha   90.00
_cell.angle_beta   90.00
_cell.angle_gamma   90.00
#
_symmetry.space_group_name_H-M   'P 1'
#
loop_
_entity.id
_entity.type
_entity.pdbx_description
1 polymer ?
#
loop_
_entity_poly.entity_id
_entity_poly.type
_entity_poly.pdbx_seq_one_letter_code
_entity_poly.pdbx_strand_id
1 'polypeptide(L)'
;VDHRLFSKIPRRISDKAGDPGDMVNFLIIGSQDEMEKVFTNAGWVKVDASVKDTLLHGFIESISKESYLTMPMSPLYLFGRQQDYGWAHAEPLSVVASRNHLRIWRAPFEVDGRTLWVGAATHDVGFERDQRNNGITHKIDPNIDLERAYVEKTLTSTGLVEEITHVLPASPMQEAKTATGGSFHSNGQVLVMKLGEFPQKQ
;
A
#
# COMPACT_ATOMS: atom_id res chain seq x y z
N VAL A 1 -10.67 -17.23 -5.09
CA VAL A 1 -10.34 -16.16 -6.07
C VAL A 1 -9.67 -16.80 -7.27
N ASP A 2 -10.29 -16.66 -8.45
CA ASP A 2 -9.84 -17.29 -9.70
C ASP A 2 -8.58 -16.58 -10.25
N HIS A 3 -7.64 -17.33 -10.85
CA HIS A 3 -6.49 -16.79 -11.58
C HIS A 3 -6.87 -15.78 -12.66
N ARG A 4 -8.09 -15.88 -13.24
CA ARG A 4 -8.65 -14.92 -14.21
C ARG A 4 -8.84 -13.51 -13.63
N LEU A 5 -8.98 -13.37 -12.32
CA LEU A 5 -9.05 -12.07 -11.66
C LEU A 5 -7.76 -11.30 -11.86
N PHE A 6 -6.63 -11.97 -11.69
CA PHE A 6 -5.30 -11.33 -11.76
C PHE A 6 -4.92 -10.87 -13.16
N SER A 7 -5.55 -11.40 -14.22
CA SER A 7 -5.34 -10.89 -15.58
C SER A 7 -5.92 -9.49 -15.81
N LYS A 8 -6.87 -9.07 -14.97
CA LYS A 8 -7.51 -7.74 -15.01
C LYS A 8 -6.85 -6.70 -14.09
N ILE A 9 -5.90 -7.13 -13.25
CA ILE A 9 -5.25 -6.27 -12.25
C ILE A 9 -3.83 -5.99 -12.71
N PRO A 10 -3.44 -4.71 -12.92
CA PRO A 10 -2.06 -4.36 -13.18
C PRO A 10 -1.17 -4.81 -12.02
N ARG A 11 0.00 -5.37 -12.33
CA ARG A 11 0.90 -5.90 -11.31
C ARG A 11 1.70 -4.82 -10.59
N ARG A 12 1.79 -3.63 -11.19
CA ARG A 12 2.55 -2.50 -10.67
C ARG A 12 1.73 -1.23 -10.76
N ILE A 13 1.92 -0.38 -9.78
CA ILE A 13 1.48 1.02 -9.84
C ILE A 13 2.48 1.82 -10.66
N SER A 14 2.11 3.02 -11.07
CA SER A 14 2.99 3.92 -11.81
C SER A 14 3.03 5.32 -11.18
N ASP A 15 4.08 6.06 -11.46
CA ASP A 15 4.11 7.48 -11.19
C ASP A 15 3.35 8.29 -12.26
N LYS A 16 3.38 9.62 -12.15
CA LYS A 16 2.72 10.53 -13.09
C LYS A 16 3.30 10.46 -14.51
N ALA A 17 4.56 10.10 -14.66
CA ALA A 17 5.22 9.93 -15.95
C ALA A 17 4.91 8.57 -16.61
N GLY A 18 4.30 7.65 -15.86
CA GLY A 18 4.02 6.30 -16.30
C GLY A 18 5.14 5.30 -15.94
N ASP A 19 6.16 5.74 -15.22
CA ASP A 19 7.23 4.86 -14.77
C ASP A 19 6.71 3.87 -13.73
N PRO A 20 7.04 2.57 -13.86
CA PRO A 20 6.54 1.55 -12.95
C PRO A 20 7.12 1.70 -11.55
N GLY A 21 6.25 1.75 -10.54
CA GLY A 21 6.57 1.87 -9.12
C GLY A 21 6.43 0.56 -8.35
N ASP A 22 5.79 0.61 -7.18
CA ASP A 22 5.65 -0.53 -6.29
C ASP A 22 4.77 -1.64 -6.88
N MET A 23 4.94 -2.85 -6.37
CA MET A 23 4.15 -3.99 -6.75
C MET A 23 2.80 -3.99 -6.02
N VAL A 24 1.73 -4.35 -6.73
CA VAL A 24 0.46 -4.75 -6.11
C VAL A 24 0.68 -6.05 -5.35
N ASN A 25 0.54 -6.03 -4.03
CA ASN A 25 0.84 -7.16 -3.16
C ASN A 25 -0.31 -7.61 -2.25
N PHE A 26 -1.44 -6.87 -2.21
CA PHE A 26 -2.65 -7.32 -1.53
C PHE A 26 -3.94 -6.86 -2.20
N LEU A 27 -5.02 -7.60 -1.94
CA LEU A 27 -6.39 -7.32 -2.37
C LEU A 27 -7.32 -7.40 -1.16
N ILE A 28 -8.35 -6.55 -1.14
CA ILE A 28 -9.43 -6.60 -0.15
C ILE A 28 -10.76 -6.66 -0.87
N ILE A 29 -11.63 -7.58 -0.47
CA ILE A 29 -13.00 -7.72 -0.96
C ILE A 29 -13.94 -7.28 0.17
N GLY A 30 -14.66 -6.18 -0.05
CA GLY A 30 -15.55 -5.59 0.95
C GLY A 30 -16.04 -4.22 0.52
N SER A 31 -17.07 -3.70 1.19
CA SER A 31 -17.56 -2.34 0.99
C SER A 31 -16.52 -1.30 1.43
N GLN A 32 -16.73 -0.05 1.06
CA GLN A 32 -15.87 1.05 1.49
C GLN A 32 -15.86 1.19 3.01
N ASP A 33 -17.03 1.13 3.65
CA ASP A 33 -17.15 1.26 5.10
C ASP A 33 -16.45 0.12 5.84
N GLU A 34 -16.53 -1.10 5.33
CA GLU A 34 -15.82 -2.26 5.88
C GLU A 34 -14.29 -2.08 5.74
N MET A 35 -13.82 -1.65 4.59
CA MET A 35 -12.41 -1.39 4.34
C MET A 35 -11.88 -0.27 5.25
N GLU A 36 -12.57 0.87 5.34
CA GLU A 36 -12.16 1.97 6.22
C GLU A 36 -12.16 1.55 7.70
N LYS A 37 -13.16 0.78 8.11
CA LYS A 37 -13.28 0.28 9.49
C LYS A 37 -12.17 -0.70 9.87
N VAL A 38 -11.83 -1.64 9.00
CA VAL A 38 -10.77 -2.61 9.31
C VAL A 38 -9.42 -1.93 9.48
N PHE A 39 -9.07 -0.97 8.62
CA PHE A 39 -7.82 -0.22 8.76
C PHE A 39 -7.80 0.65 10.01
N THR A 40 -8.87 1.40 10.28
CA THR A 40 -8.96 2.24 11.48
C THR A 40 -8.86 1.41 12.76
N ASN A 41 -9.57 0.28 12.83
CA ASN A 41 -9.53 -0.60 14.01
C ASN A 41 -8.16 -1.29 14.18
N ALA A 42 -7.42 -1.48 13.09
CA ALA A 42 -6.05 -1.99 13.11
C ALA A 42 -5.01 -0.92 13.49
N GLY A 43 -5.43 0.33 13.75
CA GLY A 43 -4.54 1.42 14.14
C GLY A 43 -3.86 2.15 12.97
N TRP A 44 -4.26 1.86 11.73
CA TRP A 44 -3.78 2.61 10.58
C TRP A 44 -4.42 4.00 10.52
N VAL A 45 -3.63 4.98 10.12
CA VAL A 45 -4.06 6.38 9.98
C VAL A 45 -4.19 6.72 8.51
N LYS A 46 -5.31 7.32 8.12
CA LYS A 46 -5.53 7.81 6.77
C LYS A 46 -4.60 9.00 6.49
N VAL A 47 -3.96 9.00 5.34
CA VAL A 47 -2.99 10.03 4.92
C VAL A 47 -3.44 10.64 3.60
N ASP A 48 -3.44 11.98 3.53
CA ASP A 48 -3.81 12.70 2.32
C ASP A 48 -2.80 12.52 1.19
N ALA A 49 -3.32 12.47 -0.04
CA ALA A 49 -2.52 12.33 -1.27
C ALA A 49 -1.93 13.67 -1.77
N SER A 50 -2.08 14.75 -1.01
CA SER A 50 -1.69 16.06 -1.49
C SER A 50 -0.48 16.62 -0.78
N VAL A 51 0.70 16.57 -1.43
CA VAL A 51 1.72 17.63 -1.28
C VAL A 51 2.58 17.75 -2.52
N LYS A 52 2.85 18.99 -2.88
CA LYS A 52 3.85 19.36 -3.87
C LYS A 52 5.22 18.87 -3.37
N ASP A 53 5.99 18.23 -4.23
CA ASP A 53 7.37 17.73 -4.00
C ASP A 53 8.33 18.75 -3.34
N THR A 54 7.95 20.00 -3.30
CA THR A 54 8.76 21.13 -2.81
C THR A 54 8.92 21.19 -1.28
N LEU A 55 8.07 20.49 -0.52
CA LEU A 55 8.12 20.52 0.96
C LEU A 55 8.98 19.43 1.57
N LEU A 56 9.31 18.37 0.83
CA LEU A 56 10.12 17.27 1.36
C LEU A 56 11.55 17.70 1.72
N HIS A 57 12.12 18.65 0.99
CA HIS A 57 13.52 19.06 1.18
C HIS A 57 13.78 19.96 2.39
N GLY A 58 12.76 20.64 2.92
CA GLY A 58 12.90 21.59 4.05
C GLY A 58 12.54 21.01 5.41
N PHE A 59 11.93 19.84 5.47
CA PHE A 59 11.33 19.29 6.71
C PHE A 59 12.14 18.19 7.40
N ILE A 60 13.15 17.62 6.75
CA ILE A 60 13.83 16.41 7.21
C ILE A 60 14.56 16.59 8.56
N GLU A 61 15.02 17.80 8.86
CA GLU A 61 15.82 18.07 10.06
C GLU A 61 15.02 18.29 11.37
N SER A 62 13.68 18.44 11.28
CA SER A 62 12.85 18.76 12.46
C SER A 62 11.54 17.99 12.58
N ILE A 63 11.40 16.86 11.88
CA ILE A 63 10.15 16.09 11.88
C ILE A 63 10.04 15.26 13.15
N SER A 64 8.97 15.48 13.93
CA SER A 64 8.60 14.58 15.02
C SER A 64 8.08 13.24 14.48
N LYS A 65 8.11 12.17 15.29
CA LYS A 65 7.58 10.84 14.91
C LYS A 65 6.13 10.89 14.43
N GLU A 66 5.30 11.72 15.06
CA GLU A 66 3.89 11.91 14.71
C GLU A 66 3.75 12.62 13.36
N SER A 67 4.54 13.68 13.12
CA SER A 67 4.53 14.39 11.84
C SER A 67 5.03 13.52 10.68
N TYR A 68 5.94 12.59 10.94
CA TYR A 68 6.40 11.64 9.93
C TYR A 68 5.31 10.61 9.56
N LEU A 69 4.55 10.12 10.54
CA LEU A 69 3.45 9.19 10.32
C LEU A 69 2.38 9.80 9.39
N THR A 70 2.01 11.04 9.64
CA THR A 70 0.97 11.76 8.88
C THR A 70 1.50 12.48 7.65
N MET A 71 2.81 12.37 7.35
CA MET A 71 3.39 13.00 6.18
C MET A 71 2.70 12.54 4.89
N PRO A 72 2.21 13.48 4.08
CA PRO A 72 1.50 13.17 2.85
C PRO A 72 2.31 12.28 1.91
N MET A 73 1.61 11.40 1.19
CA MET A 73 2.21 10.49 0.22
C MET A 73 2.08 11.03 -1.19
N SER A 74 3.13 10.85 -2.00
CA SER A 74 3.09 11.19 -3.41
C SER A 74 1.92 10.49 -4.12
N PRO A 75 1.22 11.17 -5.05
CA PRO A 75 0.20 10.54 -5.86
C PRO A 75 0.83 9.50 -6.78
N LEU A 76 0.29 8.29 -6.74
CA LEU A 76 0.64 7.19 -7.64
C LEU A 76 -0.63 6.70 -8.35
N TYR A 77 -0.45 5.95 -9.42
CA TYR A 77 -1.52 5.66 -10.37
C TYR A 77 -1.70 4.16 -10.57
N LEU A 78 -2.97 3.73 -10.59
CA LEU A 78 -3.41 2.41 -11.00
C LEU A 78 -4.76 2.56 -11.70
N PHE A 79 -5.08 1.73 -12.67
CA PHE A 79 -6.30 1.87 -13.47
C PHE A 79 -6.47 3.26 -14.11
N GLY A 80 -5.37 3.96 -14.44
CA GLY A 80 -5.39 5.30 -15.03
C GLY A 80 -5.76 6.45 -14.08
N ARG A 81 -5.80 6.24 -12.78
CA ARG A 81 -6.19 7.25 -11.78
C ARG A 81 -5.34 7.16 -10.51
N GLN A 82 -5.34 8.24 -9.74
CA GLN A 82 -4.66 8.29 -8.44
C GLN A 82 -5.30 7.32 -7.43
N GLN A 83 -4.54 6.99 -6.37
CA GLN A 83 -5.05 6.20 -5.26
C GLN A 83 -6.30 6.84 -4.63
N ASP A 84 -7.24 6.00 -4.22
CA ASP A 84 -8.41 6.45 -3.44
C ASP A 84 -8.03 6.73 -2.00
N TYR A 85 -7.11 5.93 -1.45
CA TYR A 85 -6.65 6.04 -0.07
C TYR A 85 -5.14 5.83 0.06
N GLY A 86 -4.56 6.58 0.99
CA GLY A 86 -3.28 6.31 1.60
C GLY A 86 -3.47 5.98 3.08
N TRP A 87 -2.74 5.00 3.59
CA TRP A 87 -2.74 4.64 4.99
C TRP A 87 -1.30 4.48 5.48
N ALA A 88 -1.06 4.93 6.71
CA ALA A 88 0.22 4.76 7.38
C ALA A 88 0.03 4.17 8.79
N HIS A 89 1.00 3.39 9.23
CA HIS A 89 1.01 2.80 10.56
C HIS A 89 2.40 2.98 11.20
N ALA A 90 2.43 3.47 12.42
CA ALA A 90 3.68 3.63 13.17
C ALA A 90 4.01 2.35 13.93
N GLU A 91 5.24 1.89 13.81
CA GLU A 91 5.76 0.88 14.73
C GLU A 91 6.01 1.49 16.11
N PRO A 92 5.60 0.85 17.22
CA PRO A 92 5.71 1.42 18.58
C PRO A 92 7.14 1.79 18.99
N LEU A 93 8.14 1.12 18.44
CA LEU A 93 9.57 1.24 18.82
C LEU A 93 10.46 1.74 17.67
N SER A 94 9.89 2.19 16.54
CA SER A 94 10.71 2.55 15.39
C SER A 94 11.37 3.93 15.49
N VAL A 95 12.51 4.06 14.85
CA VAL A 95 13.26 5.30 14.65
C VAL A 95 12.47 6.25 13.74
N VAL A 96 12.73 7.54 13.80
CA VAL A 96 11.98 8.63 13.13
C VAL A 96 11.74 8.44 11.63
N ALA A 97 12.53 7.65 10.93
CA ALA A 97 12.41 7.44 9.46
C ALA A 97 11.74 6.14 9.04
N SER A 98 11.08 5.42 9.96
CA SER A 98 10.45 4.12 9.68
C SER A 98 8.94 4.22 9.80
N ARG A 99 8.21 3.87 8.75
CA ARG A 99 6.76 3.74 8.76
C ARG A 99 6.29 2.68 7.76
N ASN A 100 5.28 1.95 8.18
CA ASN A 100 4.51 1.12 7.28
C ASN A 100 3.54 2.02 6.51
N HIS A 101 3.49 1.92 5.20
CA HIS A 101 2.54 2.69 4.40
C HIS A 101 2.02 1.90 3.22
N LEU A 102 0.81 2.23 2.80
CA LEU A 102 0.18 1.57 1.66
C LEU A 102 -0.76 2.52 0.93
N ARG A 103 -1.04 2.18 -0.31
CA ARG A 103 -2.00 2.85 -1.16
C ARG A 103 -3.04 1.87 -1.65
N ILE A 104 -4.27 2.33 -1.78
CA ILE A 104 -5.41 1.49 -2.19
C ILE A 104 -6.18 2.18 -3.31
N TRP A 105 -6.57 1.37 -4.28
CA TRP A 105 -7.44 1.74 -5.41
C TRP A 105 -8.67 0.85 -5.42
N ARG A 106 -9.83 1.44 -5.62
CA ARG A 106 -11.04 0.70 -5.96
C ARG A 106 -10.89 0.17 -7.39
N ALA A 107 -11.01 -1.13 -7.59
CA ALA A 107 -11.03 -1.70 -8.93
C ALA A 107 -12.27 -1.24 -9.72
N PRO A 108 -12.18 -1.14 -11.07
CA PRO A 108 -13.33 -0.79 -11.91
C PRO A 108 -14.31 -1.96 -12.11
N PHE A 109 -14.20 -3.01 -11.32
CA PHE A 109 -15.04 -4.21 -11.34
C PHE A 109 -15.16 -4.81 -9.95
N GLU A 110 -16.17 -5.63 -9.74
CA GLU A 110 -16.49 -6.30 -8.49
C GLU A 110 -16.09 -7.79 -8.52
N VAL A 111 -15.99 -8.38 -7.33
CA VAL A 111 -15.81 -9.82 -7.11
C VAL A 111 -16.97 -10.32 -6.27
N ASP A 112 -17.73 -11.28 -6.79
CA ASP A 112 -18.92 -11.85 -6.13
C ASP A 112 -19.92 -10.78 -5.65
N GLY A 113 -20.10 -9.72 -6.46
CA GLY A 113 -21.00 -8.61 -6.14
C GLY A 113 -20.49 -7.64 -5.06
N ARG A 114 -19.21 -7.76 -4.65
CA ARG A 114 -18.59 -6.90 -3.65
C ARG A 114 -17.44 -6.09 -4.26
N THR A 115 -17.23 -4.89 -3.74
CA THR A 115 -16.13 -4.03 -4.17
C THR A 115 -14.78 -4.70 -3.96
N LEU A 116 -13.92 -4.64 -4.97
CA LEU A 116 -12.52 -5.05 -4.88
C LEU A 116 -11.64 -3.82 -4.69
N TRP A 117 -10.79 -3.88 -3.67
CA TRP A 117 -9.74 -2.91 -3.40
C TRP A 117 -8.39 -3.52 -3.71
N VAL A 118 -7.58 -2.82 -4.47
CA VAL A 118 -6.25 -3.26 -4.90
C VAL A 118 -5.21 -2.41 -4.19
N GLY A 119 -4.25 -3.04 -3.54
CA GLY A 119 -3.29 -2.36 -2.68
C GLY A 119 -1.84 -2.66 -3.01
N ALA A 120 -1.00 -1.64 -2.74
CA ALA A 120 0.45 -1.74 -2.72
C ALA A 120 0.96 -1.23 -1.38
N ALA A 121 1.63 -2.09 -0.63
CA ALA A 121 2.17 -1.81 0.69
C ALA A 121 3.69 -1.93 0.67
N THR A 122 4.37 -0.97 1.29
CA THR A 122 5.82 -0.92 1.44
C THR A 122 6.18 -0.34 2.80
N HIS A 123 7.35 -0.71 3.30
CA HIS A 123 7.90 -0.22 4.56
C HIS A 123 9.06 0.74 4.29
N ASP A 124 8.95 1.98 4.77
CA ASP A 124 10.05 2.95 4.72
C ASP A 124 11.07 2.62 5.82
N VAL A 125 12.32 2.40 5.43
CA VAL A 125 13.44 2.10 6.34
C VAL A 125 14.49 3.21 6.39
N GLY A 126 14.21 4.37 5.78
CA GLY A 126 15.10 5.52 5.74
C GLY A 126 14.95 6.35 4.48
N PHE A 127 16.05 7.00 4.10
CA PHE A 127 16.11 7.83 2.90
C PHE A 127 17.25 7.38 1.98
N GLU A 128 17.06 7.58 0.67
CA GLU A 128 18.08 7.32 -0.35
C GLU A 128 18.04 8.39 -1.45
N ARG A 129 18.99 8.35 -2.38
CA ARG A 129 18.99 9.24 -3.54
C ARG A 129 17.98 8.75 -4.58
N ASP A 130 17.13 9.66 -5.04
CA ASP A 130 16.30 9.43 -6.21
C ASP A 130 17.19 9.45 -7.47
N GLN A 131 17.29 8.33 -8.16
CA GLN A 131 18.14 8.15 -9.33
C GLN A 131 17.69 8.97 -10.54
N ARG A 132 16.47 9.53 -10.54
CA ARG A 132 15.90 10.34 -11.63
C ARG A 132 16.39 11.80 -11.59
N ASN A 133 16.58 12.35 -10.39
CA ASN A 133 16.83 13.79 -10.21
C ASN A 133 17.91 14.13 -9.17
N ASN A 134 18.59 13.11 -8.60
CA ASN A 134 19.54 13.24 -7.50
C ASN A 134 18.97 13.85 -6.21
N GLY A 135 17.64 13.98 -6.10
CA GLY A 135 16.95 14.37 -4.87
C GLY A 135 16.98 13.29 -3.80
N ILE A 136 16.34 13.59 -2.67
CA ILE A 136 16.17 12.62 -1.58
C ILE A 136 14.77 12.01 -1.72
N THR A 137 14.68 10.69 -1.59
CA THR A 137 13.44 9.93 -1.56
C THR A 137 13.44 8.93 -0.42
N HIS A 138 12.28 8.35 -0.11
CA HIS A 138 12.17 7.27 0.87
C HIS A 138 12.86 6.02 0.35
N LYS A 139 13.60 5.35 1.24
CA LYS A 139 14.16 4.03 1.00
C LYS A 139 13.19 3.00 1.55
N ILE A 140 12.69 2.12 0.70
CA ILE A 140 11.83 1.01 1.12
C ILE A 140 12.65 -0.21 1.54
N ASP A 141 12.07 -1.05 2.41
CA ASP A 141 12.61 -2.39 2.66
C ASP A 141 12.56 -3.18 1.34
N PRO A 142 13.67 -3.74 0.88
CA PRO A 142 13.69 -4.51 -0.36
C PRO A 142 12.84 -5.79 -0.29
N ASN A 143 12.60 -6.36 0.88
CA ASN A 143 11.72 -7.50 1.07
C ASN A 143 10.27 -7.05 1.33
N ILE A 144 9.53 -6.79 0.24
CA ILE A 144 8.15 -6.29 0.35
C ILE A 144 7.15 -7.33 0.87
N ASP A 145 7.55 -8.60 1.00
CA ASP A 145 6.71 -9.63 1.60
C ASP A 145 6.55 -9.42 3.12
N LEU A 146 7.53 -8.78 3.77
CA LEU A 146 7.44 -8.41 5.18
C LEU A 146 6.30 -7.41 5.41
N GLU A 147 6.16 -6.42 4.54
CA GLU A 147 5.09 -5.45 4.64
C GLU A 147 3.73 -6.07 4.32
N ARG A 148 3.66 -6.96 3.32
CA ARG A 148 2.44 -7.73 3.05
C ARG A 148 2.01 -8.55 4.28
N ALA A 149 2.95 -9.22 4.95
CA ALA A 149 2.69 -9.96 6.18
C ALA A 149 2.28 -9.05 7.35
N TYR A 150 2.83 -7.83 7.41
CA TYR A 150 2.43 -6.84 8.40
C TYR A 150 0.99 -6.37 8.21
N VAL A 151 0.59 -6.08 6.97
CA VAL A 151 -0.81 -5.76 6.62
C VAL A 151 -1.73 -6.90 7.03
N GLU A 152 -1.41 -8.14 6.67
CA GLU A 152 -2.18 -9.33 7.06
C GLU A 152 -2.35 -9.42 8.58
N LYS A 153 -1.25 -9.36 9.32
CA LYS A 153 -1.24 -9.47 10.79
C LYS A 153 -2.10 -8.39 11.44
N THR A 154 -1.93 -7.13 11.03
CA THR A 154 -2.64 -6.01 11.66
C THR A 154 -4.13 -6.04 11.35
N LEU A 155 -4.53 -6.32 10.11
CA LEU A 155 -5.94 -6.36 9.75
C LEU A 155 -6.65 -7.58 10.34
N THR A 156 -5.98 -8.74 10.38
CA THR A 156 -6.54 -9.97 10.97
C THR A 156 -6.79 -9.82 12.48
N SER A 157 -5.91 -9.10 13.18
CA SER A 157 -6.06 -8.86 14.63
C SER A 157 -7.34 -8.12 15.01
N THR A 158 -8.00 -7.46 14.06
CA THR A 158 -9.28 -6.78 14.29
C THR A 158 -10.48 -7.71 14.44
N GLY A 159 -10.36 -8.96 14.00
CA GLY A 159 -11.48 -9.92 13.92
C GLY A 159 -12.50 -9.59 12.81
N LEU A 160 -12.19 -8.65 11.91
CA LEU A 160 -13.07 -8.20 10.83
C LEU A 160 -12.77 -8.86 9.48
N VAL A 161 -11.70 -9.64 9.38
CA VAL A 161 -11.35 -10.43 8.21
C VAL A 161 -11.95 -11.82 8.34
N GLU A 162 -12.77 -12.19 7.36
CA GLU A 162 -13.49 -13.47 7.34
C GLU A 162 -12.68 -14.58 6.65
N GLU A 163 -11.98 -14.23 5.56
CA GLU A 163 -11.22 -15.19 4.75
C GLU A 163 -9.88 -14.58 4.32
N ILE A 164 -8.84 -15.39 4.34
CA ILE A 164 -7.48 -15.03 3.93
C ILE A 164 -6.98 -16.09 2.95
N THR A 165 -6.43 -15.63 1.83
CA THR A 165 -5.81 -16.50 0.83
C THR A 165 -4.56 -15.85 0.27
N HIS A 166 -3.49 -16.63 0.10
CA HIS A 166 -2.30 -16.22 -0.65
C HIS A 166 -2.34 -16.84 -2.04
N VAL A 167 -2.34 -16.01 -3.07
CA VAL A 167 -2.45 -16.46 -4.46
C VAL A 167 -1.15 -16.16 -5.19
N LEU A 168 -0.58 -17.17 -5.85
CA LEU A 168 0.52 -16.98 -6.78
C LEU A 168 -0.08 -16.79 -8.19
N PRO A 169 -0.03 -15.59 -8.78
CA PRO A 169 -0.51 -15.37 -10.15
C PRO A 169 0.28 -16.16 -11.18
N ALA A 170 -0.30 -16.39 -12.36
CA ALA A 170 0.36 -17.13 -13.44
C ALA A 170 1.70 -16.52 -13.88
N SER A 171 1.85 -15.20 -13.73
CA SER A 171 3.11 -14.47 -13.97
C SER A 171 3.50 -13.74 -12.71
N PRO A 172 4.14 -14.41 -11.72
CA PRO A 172 4.53 -13.79 -10.48
C PRO A 172 5.66 -12.78 -10.72
N MET A 173 5.58 -11.64 -10.06
CA MET A 173 6.66 -10.65 -10.06
C MET A 173 7.52 -10.88 -8.81
N GLN A 174 8.77 -11.24 -9.00
CA GLN A 174 9.67 -11.59 -7.92
C GLN A 174 10.77 -10.56 -7.67
N GLU A 175 11.14 -9.80 -8.70
CA GLU A 175 12.15 -8.75 -8.60
C GLU A 175 11.76 -7.57 -9.50
N ALA A 176 11.94 -6.35 -9.02
CA ALA A 176 11.80 -5.14 -9.82
C ALA A 176 12.51 -3.95 -9.14
N LYS A 177 12.48 -2.80 -9.84
CA LYS A 177 12.90 -1.51 -9.27
C LYS A 177 11.70 -0.60 -9.09
N THR A 178 11.73 0.21 -8.05
CA THR A 178 10.78 1.31 -7.87
C THR A 178 11.03 2.40 -8.91
N ALA A 179 10.09 3.32 -9.07
CA ALA A 179 10.26 4.47 -9.98
C ALA A 179 11.47 5.34 -9.60
N THR A 180 11.88 5.37 -8.34
CA THR A 180 13.05 6.11 -7.83
C THR A 180 14.36 5.34 -7.93
N GLY A 181 14.33 4.07 -8.38
CA GLY A 181 15.49 3.22 -8.65
C GLY A 181 15.84 2.21 -7.56
N GLY A 182 15.16 2.23 -6.41
CA GLY A 182 15.32 1.22 -5.36
C GLY A 182 14.89 -0.18 -5.85
N SER A 183 15.66 -1.21 -5.53
CA SER A 183 15.32 -2.60 -5.88
C SER A 183 14.45 -3.23 -4.80
N PHE A 184 13.52 -4.09 -5.20
CA PHE A 184 12.76 -4.92 -4.27
C PHE A 184 12.64 -6.36 -4.79
N HIS A 185 12.37 -7.29 -3.86
CA HIS A 185 12.13 -8.70 -4.15
C HIS A 185 10.89 -9.21 -3.39
N SER A 186 10.28 -10.26 -3.92
CA SER A 186 9.08 -10.89 -3.38
C SER A 186 9.03 -12.36 -3.81
N ASN A 187 8.29 -13.19 -3.06
CA ASN A 187 7.90 -14.52 -3.52
C ASN A 187 6.82 -14.49 -4.62
N GLY A 188 6.34 -13.29 -4.97
CA GLY A 188 5.35 -13.07 -6.03
C GLY A 188 3.90 -13.33 -5.64
N GLN A 189 3.64 -13.78 -4.42
CA GLN A 189 2.27 -14.00 -3.93
C GLN A 189 1.55 -12.67 -3.69
N VAL A 190 0.23 -12.70 -3.84
CA VAL A 190 -0.69 -11.61 -3.49
C VAL A 190 -1.59 -12.09 -2.36
N LEU A 191 -1.64 -11.32 -1.29
CA LEU A 191 -2.58 -11.53 -0.19
C LEU A 191 -3.98 -11.13 -0.65
N VAL A 192 -4.98 -11.98 -0.42
CA VAL A 192 -6.39 -11.69 -0.68
C VAL A 192 -7.16 -11.85 0.62
N MET A 193 -7.81 -10.79 1.06
CA MET A 193 -8.63 -10.77 2.27
C MET A 193 -10.08 -10.44 1.91
N LYS A 194 -11.01 -11.25 2.42
CA LYS A 194 -12.44 -10.97 2.37
C LYS A 194 -12.89 -10.46 3.73
N LEU A 195 -13.51 -9.29 3.75
CA LEU A 195 -14.03 -8.72 4.98
C LEU A 195 -15.38 -9.31 5.33
N GLY A 196 -15.66 -9.46 6.62
CA GLY A 196 -16.98 -9.84 7.10
C GLY A 196 -18.02 -8.75 6.81
N GLU A 197 -19.26 -9.15 6.56
CA GLU A 197 -20.38 -8.23 6.44
C GLU A 197 -20.75 -7.68 7.82
N PHE A 198 -20.72 -6.36 7.96
CA PHE A 198 -21.21 -5.73 9.19
C PHE A 198 -22.65 -5.28 8.98
N PRO A 199 -23.54 -5.50 9.97
CA PRO A 199 -24.86 -4.94 9.90
C PRO A 199 -24.73 -3.43 9.74
N GLN A 200 -25.26 -2.93 8.63
CA GLN A 200 -25.39 -1.48 8.41
C GLN A 200 -26.25 -0.93 9.56
N LYS A 201 -25.73 0.04 10.28
CA LYS A 201 -26.57 0.78 11.24
C LYS A 201 -27.68 1.45 10.44
N GLN A 202 -28.92 0.95 10.64
CA GLN A 202 -30.13 1.62 10.17
C GLN A 202 -30.24 3.01 10.81
#